data_6ffd12f4a18aa8cb6ef1c046204b2624
#
_entry.id   6ffd12f4a18aa8cb6ef1c046204b2624
#
_cell.length_a   1.000
_cell.length_b   1.000
_cell.length_c   1.000
_cell.angle_alpha   90.00
_cell.angle_beta   90.00
_cell.angle_gamma   90.00
#
_symmetry.space_group_name_H-M   'P 1'
#
loop_
_entity.id
_entity.type
_entity.pdbx_description
1 polymer ?
#
loop_
_entity_poly.entity_id
_entity_poly.type
_entity_poly.pdbx_seq_one_letter_code
_entity_poly.pdbx_strand_id
1 'polypeptide(L)'
;MSKPFISVVMPVYGVEQYLNRAAESILQQTFQDIELILVDDCSPDKCGTICEEIANKAHRVKVMHLKQNGGVSNARNQGMTLAEGHYVLFMDSDDYLDLDALQLAVDSLHKNPAKLVIWGLIEEYYDNSNQLATTVKVDYPEYLFSS
;
A
#
# COMPACT_ATOMS: atom_id res chain seq x y z
N MET A 1 -12.27 2.09 19.81
CA MET A 1 -11.00 2.51 19.21
C MET A 1 -11.27 3.65 18.24
N SER A 2 -10.37 4.61 18.13
CA SER A 2 -10.46 5.64 17.10
C SER A 2 -10.25 5.00 15.73
N LYS A 3 -10.90 5.54 14.69
CA LYS A 3 -10.66 5.13 13.30
C LYS A 3 -9.24 5.56 12.91
N PRO A 4 -8.54 4.77 12.09
CA PRO A 4 -7.23 5.15 11.58
C PRO A 4 -7.32 6.39 10.69
N PHE A 5 -6.23 7.13 10.56
CA PHE A 5 -6.19 8.27 9.65
C PHE A 5 -6.08 7.81 8.19
N ILE A 6 -5.27 6.77 7.92
CA ILE A 6 -5.09 6.22 6.57
C ILE A 6 -5.37 4.72 6.56
N SER A 7 -6.20 4.26 5.63
CA SER A 7 -6.31 2.86 5.23
C SER A 7 -5.44 2.62 4.00
N VAL A 8 -4.47 1.72 4.10
CA VAL A 8 -3.70 1.27 2.95
C VAL A 8 -4.33 -0.01 2.42
N VAL A 9 -4.83 0.01 1.20
CA VAL A 9 -5.41 -1.15 0.52
C VAL A 9 -4.40 -1.71 -0.47
N MET A 10 -3.98 -2.94 -0.24
CA MET A 10 -2.95 -3.62 -1.02
C MET A 10 -3.54 -4.88 -1.67
N PRO A 11 -3.81 -4.85 -2.99
CA PRO A 11 -4.18 -6.06 -3.72
C PRO A 11 -2.98 -6.99 -3.85
N VAL A 12 -3.19 -8.30 -3.66
CA VAL A 12 -2.13 -9.31 -3.63
C VAL A 12 -2.48 -10.42 -4.61
N TYR A 13 -1.59 -10.69 -5.58
CA TYR A 13 -1.72 -11.83 -6.49
C TYR A 13 -0.38 -12.23 -7.10
N GLY A 14 0.14 -13.41 -6.75
CA GLY A 14 1.33 -13.99 -7.38
C GLY A 14 2.63 -13.22 -7.11
N VAL A 15 2.79 -12.62 -5.93
CA VAL A 15 3.92 -11.71 -5.57
C VAL A 15 4.65 -12.16 -4.29
N GLU A 16 4.68 -13.45 -4.01
CA GLU A 16 5.22 -13.99 -2.73
C GLU A 16 6.61 -13.47 -2.37
N GLN A 17 7.46 -13.18 -3.38
CA GLN A 17 8.82 -12.67 -3.16
C GLN A 17 8.88 -11.19 -2.77
N TYR A 18 7.84 -10.40 -3.02
CA TYR A 18 7.80 -8.95 -2.78
C TYR A 18 6.92 -8.56 -1.59
N LEU A 19 5.89 -9.37 -1.29
CA LEU A 19 4.82 -9.05 -0.36
C LEU A 19 5.30 -8.65 1.03
N ASN A 20 6.29 -9.37 1.58
CA ASN A 20 6.84 -9.03 2.91
C ASN A 20 7.47 -7.62 2.90
N ARG A 21 8.29 -7.29 1.89
CA ARG A 21 8.91 -5.96 1.77
C ARG A 21 7.86 -4.86 1.63
N ALA A 22 6.85 -5.09 0.79
CA ALA A 22 5.77 -4.14 0.58
C ALA A 22 5.01 -3.86 1.89
N ALA A 23 4.57 -4.90 2.58
CA ALA A 23 3.84 -4.77 3.85
C ALA A 23 4.71 -4.14 4.95
N GLU A 24 5.96 -4.54 5.08
CA GLU A 24 6.90 -3.96 6.05
C GLU A 24 7.11 -2.47 5.81
N SER A 25 7.21 -2.03 4.55
CA SER A 25 7.38 -0.61 4.23
C SER A 25 6.21 0.25 4.73
N ILE A 26 5.01 -0.30 4.81
CA ILE A 26 3.83 0.35 5.39
C ILE A 26 3.86 0.26 6.92
N LEU A 27 4.15 -0.90 7.48
CA LEU A 27 4.11 -1.12 8.92
C LEU A 27 5.21 -0.37 9.69
N GLN A 28 6.32 -0.05 9.02
CA GLN A 28 7.46 0.68 9.57
C GLN A 28 7.40 2.20 9.32
N GLN A 29 6.36 2.71 8.65
CA GLN A 29 6.22 4.16 8.42
C GLN A 29 6.35 4.95 9.72
N THR A 30 6.94 6.15 9.65
CA THR A 30 7.02 7.05 10.81
C THR A 30 5.64 7.52 11.27
N PHE A 31 4.70 7.69 10.36
CA PHE A 31 3.29 7.92 10.68
C PHE A 31 2.58 6.61 11.01
N GLN A 32 2.09 6.45 12.24
CA GLN A 32 1.62 5.17 12.77
C GLN A 32 0.09 5.00 12.80
N ASP A 33 -0.68 6.07 12.60
CA ASP A 33 -2.16 6.02 12.63
C ASP A 33 -2.73 5.51 11.30
N ILE A 34 -2.41 4.25 11.02
CA ILE A 34 -2.74 3.54 9.79
C ILE A 34 -3.32 2.16 10.07
N GLU A 35 -4.08 1.65 9.13
CA GLU A 35 -4.36 0.23 8.96
C GLU A 35 -3.86 -0.25 7.59
N LEU A 36 -3.48 -1.51 7.51
CA LEU A 36 -3.12 -2.19 6.27
C LEU A 36 -4.14 -3.27 5.95
N ILE A 37 -4.71 -3.22 4.76
CA ILE A 37 -5.71 -4.18 4.28
C ILE A 37 -5.10 -4.95 3.12
N LEU A 38 -4.76 -6.21 3.37
CA LEU A 38 -4.25 -7.14 2.37
C LEU A 38 -5.42 -7.88 1.74
N VAL A 39 -5.57 -7.78 0.42
CA VAL A 39 -6.63 -8.46 -0.31
C VAL A 39 -6.00 -9.50 -1.23
N ASP A 40 -5.96 -10.74 -0.79
CA ASP A 40 -5.48 -11.87 -1.58
C ASP A 40 -6.52 -12.25 -2.62
N ASP A 41 -6.23 -11.95 -3.88
CA ASP A 41 -7.10 -12.19 -5.04
C ASP A 41 -7.02 -13.63 -5.55
N CYS A 42 -7.10 -14.59 -4.60
CA CYS A 42 -6.99 -16.02 -4.87
C CYS A 42 -5.62 -16.39 -5.49
N SER A 43 -4.54 -15.96 -4.84
CA SER A 43 -3.17 -16.19 -5.31
C SER A 43 -2.86 -17.69 -5.42
N PRO A 44 -2.18 -18.12 -6.50
CA PRO A 44 -1.80 -19.52 -6.70
C PRO A 44 -0.54 -19.92 -5.92
N ASP A 45 0.19 -18.95 -5.37
CA ASP A 45 1.44 -19.09 -4.63
C ASP A 45 1.22 -19.01 -3.10
N LYS A 46 2.28 -18.70 -2.33
CA LYS A 46 2.21 -18.59 -0.86
C LYS A 46 1.67 -17.26 -0.34
N CYS A 47 1.23 -16.35 -1.20
CA CYS A 47 0.74 -15.03 -0.79
C CYS A 47 -0.34 -15.11 0.29
N GLY A 48 -1.32 -16.02 0.16
CA GLY A 48 -2.38 -16.18 1.16
C GLY A 48 -1.83 -16.51 2.55
N THR A 49 -0.85 -17.43 2.63
CA THR A 49 -0.18 -17.78 3.89
C THR A 49 0.61 -16.59 4.45
N ILE A 50 1.35 -15.89 3.59
CA ILE A 50 2.15 -14.72 3.99
C ILE A 50 1.25 -13.61 4.54
N CYS A 51 0.09 -13.35 3.92
CA CYS A 51 -0.89 -12.39 4.42
C CYS A 51 -1.30 -12.70 5.88
N GLU A 52 -1.62 -13.96 6.17
CA GLU A 52 -1.99 -14.39 7.52
C GLU A 52 -0.81 -14.26 8.51
N GLU A 53 0.40 -14.60 8.10
CA GLU A 53 1.60 -14.43 8.93
C GLU A 53 1.86 -12.96 9.28
N ILE A 54 1.63 -12.02 8.34
CA ILE A 54 1.76 -10.58 8.56
C ILE A 54 0.68 -10.12 9.54
N ALA A 55 -0.57 -10.52 9.35
CA ALA A 55 -1.69 -10.13 10.22
C ALA A 55 -1.51 -10.66 11.65
N ASN A 56 -1.00 -11.86 11.83
CA ASN A 56 -0.72 -12.43 13.14
C ASN A 56 0.37 -11.66 13.93
N LYS A 57 1.26 -10.96 13.24
CA LYS A 57 2.34 -10.16 13.85
C LYS A 57 1.95 -8.71 14.12
N ALA A 58 0.92 -8.20 13.44
CA ALA A 58 0.57 -6.78 13.49
C ALA A 58 -0.96 -6.57 13.57
N HIS A 59 -1.46 -6.18 14.72
CA HIS A 59 -2.89 -6.03 15.01
C HIS A 59 -3.63 -5.01 14.12
N ARG A 60 -2.92 -4.13 13.42
CA ARG A 60 -3.47 -3.15 12.49
C ARG A 60 -3.54 -3.65 11.03
N VAL A 61 -3.30 -4.94 10.83
CA VAL A 61 -3.43 -5.59 9.52
C VAL A 61 -4.73 -6.38 9.46
N LYS A 62 -5.50 -6.16 8.40
CA LYS A 62 -6.69 -6.94 8.05
C LYS A 62 -6.39 -7.75 6.79
N VAL A 63 -6.89 -8.96 6.71
CA VAL A 63 -6.75 -9.82 5.52
C VAL A 63 -8.12 -10.19 4.98
N MET A 64 -8.24 -10.17 3.66
CA MET A 64 -9.39 -10.70 2.93
C MET A 64 -8.90 -11.65 1.85
N HIS A 65 -9.39 -12.89 1.87
CA HIS A 65 -9.16 -13.86 0.80
C HIS A 65 -10.37 -13.91 -0.13
N LEU A 66 -10.17 -13.63 -1.41
CA LEU A 66 -11.21 -13.77 -2.42
C LEU A 66 -11.33 -15.23 -2.87
N LYS A 67 -12.54 -15.67 -3.16
CA LYS A 67 -12.81 -17.06 -3.57
C LYS A 67 -12.34 -17.40 -4.99
N GLN A 68 -12.14 -16.38 -5.81
CA GLN A 68 -11.68 -16.47 -7.19
C GLN A 68 -10.92 -15.21 -7.56
N ASN A 69 -10.00 -15.33 -8.50
CA ASN A 69 -9.32 -14.17 -9.06
C ASN A 69 -10.31 -13.26 -9.79
N GLY A 70 -10.38 -12.02 -9.36
CA GLY A 70 -11.25 -10.97 -9.93
C GLY A 70 -10.49 -9.81 -10.54
N GLY A 71 -9.16 -9.83 -10.44
CA GLY A 71 -8.28 -8.77 -10.91
C GLY A 71 -8.10 -7.63 -9.91
N VAL A 72 -7.08 -6.80 -10.17
CA VAL A 72 -6.62 -5.74 -9.27
C VAL A 72 -7.72 -4.73 -8.90
N SER A 73 -8.56 -4.35 -9.86
CA SER A 73 -9.66 -3.40 -9.61
C SER A 73 -10.72 -3.99 -8.68
N ASN A 74 -11.07 -5.28 -8.85
CA ASN A 74 -11.98 -5.96 -7.94
C ASN A 74 -11.37 -6.07 -6.53
N ALA A 75 -10.11 -6.48 -6.42
CA ALA A 75 -9.42 -6.57 -5.13
C ALA A 75 -9.38 -5.22 -4.41
N ARG A 76 -9.07 -4.12 -5.11
CA ARG A 76 -9.13 -2.76 -4.55
C ARG A 76 -10.53 -2.40 -4.05
N ASN A 77 -11.58 -2.68 -4.84
CA ASN A 77 -12.96 -2.42 -4.45
C ASN A 77 -13.36 -3.24 -3.21
N GLN A 78 -12.96 -4.51 -3.13
CA GLN A 78 -13.23 -5.35 -1.96
C GLN A 78 -12.50 -4.82 -0.73
N GLY A 79 -11.22 -4.43 -0.86
CA GLY A 79 -10.46 -3.81 0.23
C GLY A 79 -11.08 -2.52 0.76
N MET A 80 -11.66 -1.70 -0.13
CA MET A 80 -12.40 -0.49 0.25
C MET A 80 -13.56 -0.78 1.19
N THR A 81 -14.18 -1.94 1.13
CA THR A 81 -15.29 -2.30 2.04
C THR A 81 -14.85 -2.48 3.48
N LEU A 82 -13.56 -2.75 3.71
CA LEU A 82 -12.95 -2.91 5.03
C LEU A 82 -12.26 -1.64 5.54
N ALA A 83 -12.06 -0.65 4.66
CA ALA A 83 -11.37 0.59 4.99
C ALA A 83 -12.20 1.45 5.94
N GLU A 84 -11.60 1.85 7.08
CA GLU A 84 -12.22 2.69 8.11
C GLU A 84 -11.54 4.07 8.21
N GLY A 85 -10.41 4.26 7.52
CA GLY A 85 -9.60 5.47 7.54
C GLY A 85 -10.29 6.68 6.93
N HIS A 86 -9.84 7.87 7.33
CA HIS A 86 -10.29 9.12 6.71
C HIS A 86 -9.78 9.26 5.27
N TYR A 87 -8.62 8.70 4.98
CA TYR A 87 -8.01 8.63 3.66
C TYR A 87 -7.74 7.19 3.27
N VAL A 88 -7.73 6.91 1.98
CA VAL A 88 -7.35 5.61 1.44
C VAL A 88 -6.16 5.78 0.49
N LEU A 89 -5.16 4.94 0.69
CA LEU A 89 -4.04 4.75 -0.22
C LEU A 89 -4.18 3.38 -0.88
N PHE A 90 -4.12 3.33 -2.20
CA PHE A 90 -3.91 2.10 -2.93
C PHE A 90 -2.43 1.93 -3.22
N MET A 91 -1.88 0.77 -2.86
CA MET A 91 -0.48 0.44 -3.09
C MET A 91 -0.37 -0.96 -3.65
N ASP A 92 0.41 -1.13 -4.71
CA ASP A 92 0.65 -2.43 -5.30
C ASP A 92 1.65 -3.24 -4.43
N SER A 93 1.46 -4.54 -4.38
CA SER A 93 2.16 -5.43 -3.44
C SER A 93 3.58 -5.82 -3.87
N ASP A 94 4.04 -5.32 -5.00
CA ASP A 94 5.43 -5.36 -5.50
C ASP A 94 6.18 -4.04 -5.33
N ASP A 95 5.47 -2.98 -4.92
CA ASP A 95 6.05 -1.67 -4.58
C ASP A 95 6.41 -1.56 -3.10
N TYR A 96 7.06 -0.46 -2.71
CA TYR A 96 7.31 -0.09 -1.32
C TYR A 96 7.39 1.44 -1.17
N LEU A 97 7.15 1.92 0.05
CA LEU A 97 7.25 3.34 0.40
C LEU A 97 8.55 3.63 1.14
N ASP A 98 9.07 4.84 0.94
CA ASP A 98 10.09 5.40 1.82
C ASP A 98 9.56 5.58 3.24
N LEU A 99 10.44 5.53 4.23
CA LEU A 99 10.11 5.45 5.66
C LEU A 99 9.20 6.58 6.17
N ASP A 100 9.29 7.77 5.59
CA ASP A 100 8.55 8.97 5.99
C ASP A 100 7.47 9.41 4.99
N ALA A 101 7.19 8.60 3.96
CA ALA A 101 6.28 8.97 2.88
C ALA A 101 4.88 9.34 3.39
N LEU A 102 4.30 8.55 4.29
CA LEU A 102 2.99 8.84 4.86
C LEU A 102 3.00 10.05 5.79
N GLN A 103 4.09 10.28 6.54
CA GLN A 103 4.23 11.46 7.37
C GLN A 103 4.24 12.73 6.53
N LEU A 104 5.00 12.75 5.44
CA LEU A 104 5.06 13.88 4.51
C LEU A 104 3.70 14.17 3.86
N ALA A 105 2.97 13.12 3.48
CA ALA A 105 1.61 13.25 2.94
C ALA A 105 0.65 13.87 3.97
N VAL A 106 0.68 13.41 5.22
CA VAL A 106 -0.15 13.93 6.31
C VAL A 106 0.21 15.36 6.66
N ASP A 107 1.50 15.70 6.73
CA ASP A 107 1.96 17.07 6.97
C ASP A 107 1.50 18.03 5.87
N SER A 108 1.49 17.56 4.63
CA SER A 108 0.95 18.33 3.49
C SER A 108 -0.55 18.57 3.65
N LEU A 109 -1.32 17.56 4.06
CA LEU A 109 -2.77 17.67 4.32
C LEU A 109 -3.09 18.61 5.48
N HIS A 110 -2.25 18.65 6.52
CA HIS A 110 -2.43 19.58 7.63
C HIS A 110 -2.15 21.04 7.24
N LYS A 111 -1.20 21.27 6.34
CA LYS A 111 -0.92 22.61 5.81
C LYS A 111 -1.97 23.09 4.82
N ASN A 112 -2.41 22.19 3.94
CA ASN A 112 -3.39 22.46 2.89
C ASN A 112 -4.41 21.32 2.85
N PRO A 113 -5.53 21.42 3.57
CA PRO A 113 -6.57 20.40 3.54
C PRO A 113 -7.03 20.10 2.11
N ALA A 114 -6.92 18.85 1.70
CA ALA A 114 -7.24 18.40 0.36
C ALA A 114 -7.98 17.05 0.39
N LYS A 115 -8.71 16.75 -0.67
CA LYS A 115 -9.35 15.44 -0.85
C LYS A 115 -8.41 14.41 -1.50
N LEU A 116 -7.35 14.87 -2.16
CA LEU A 116 -6.40 14.05 -2.87
C LEU A 116 -4.98 14.60 -2.67
N VAL A 117 -4.05 13.71 -2.37
CA VAL A 117 -2.61 13.98 -2.35
C VAL A 117 -1.95 13.11 -3.40
N ILE A 118 -1.11 13.69 -4.24
CA ILE A 118 -0.32 12.97 -5.24
C ILE A 118 1.16 13.29 -4.98
N TRP A 119 2.01 12.28 -5.02
CA TRP A 119 3.46 12.43 -4.90
C TRP A 119 4.18 11.67 -6.01
N GLY A 120 5.44 12.01 -6.23
CA GLY A 120 6.29 11.35 -7.19
C GLY A 120 6.63 9.91 -6.81
N LEU A 121 7.13 9.15 -7.77
CA LEU A 121 7.62 7.80 -7.55
C LEU A 121 9.05 7.66 -8.10
N ILE A 122 9.74 6.65 -7.63
CA ILE A 122 11.03 6.21 -8.17
C ILE A 122 10.81 4.83 -8.78
N GLU A 123 11.10 4.70 -10.07
CA GLU A 123 11.10 3.41 -10.75
C GLU A 123 12.48 2.78 -10.62
N GLU A 124 12.55 1.57 -10.09
CA GLU A 124 13.77 0.79 -9.95
C GLU A 124 13.78 -0.33 -11.00
N TYR A 125 14.83 -0.40 -11.76
CA TYR A 125 15.03 -1.44 -12.77
C TYR A 125 16.13 -2.39 -12.31
N TYR A 126 15.83 -3.67 -12.31
CA TYR A 126 16.75 -4.73 -11.90
C TYR A 126 17.22 -5.51 -13.13
N ASP A 127 18.50 -5.91 -13.13
CA ASP A 127 19.07 -6.76 -14.18
C ASP A 127 18.64 -8.24 -14.03
N ASN A 128 19.08 -9.07 -14.97
CA ASN A 128 18.74 -10.50 -14.96
C ASN A 128 19.33 -11.27 -13.75
N SER A 129 20.26 -10.65 -12.99
CA SER A 129 20.83 -11.18 -11.75
C SER A 129 20.12 -10.65 -10.50
N ASN A 130 18.97 -9.94 -10.69
CA ASN A 130 18.20 -9.26 -9.64
C ASN A 130 19.03 -8.23 -8.88
N GLN A 131 19.96 -7.55 -9.56
CA GLN A 131 20.72 -6.42 -9.04
C GLN A 131 20.14 -5.12 -9.60
N LEU A 132 20.07 -4.07 -8.75
CA LEU A 132 19.60 -2.75 -9.16
C LEU A 132 20.47 -2.18 -10.28
N ALA A 133 19.92 -2.07 -11.45
CA ALA A 133 20.63 -1.60 -12.66
C ALA A 133 20.51 -0.09 -12.84
N THR A 134 19.31 0.48 -12.62
CA THR A 134 19.05 1.91 -12.73
C THR A 134 17.82 2.34 -11.94
N THR A 135 17.73 3.64 -11.64
CA THR A 135 16.55 4.28 -11.05
C THR A 135 16.11 5.45 -11.92
N VAL A 136 14.80 5.62 -12.06
CA VAL A 136 14.19 6.77 -12.73
C VAL A 136 13.25 7.44 -11.75
N LYS A 137 13.47 8.73 -11.49
CA LYS A 137 12.58 9.53 -10.67
C LYS A 137 11.48 10.13 -11.53
N VAL A 138 10.23 9.88 -11.18
CA VAL A 138 9.06 10.46 -11.83
C VAL A 138 8.44 11.48 -10.88
N ASP A 139 8.61 12.76 -11.17
CA ASP A 139 7.99 13.84 -10.43
C ASP A 139 6.69 14.24 -11.11
N TYR A 140 5.61 14.27 -10.33
CA TYR A 140 4.36 14.86 -10.78
C TYR A 140 4.37 16.34 -10.46
N PRO A 141 3.98 17.21 -11.42
CA PRO A 141 3.83 18.62 -11.12
C PRO A 141 2.78 18.82 -10.03
N GLU A 142 3.03 19.75 -9.11
CA GLU A 142 2.06 20.12 -8.06
C GLU A 142 0.82 20.73 -8.72
N TYR A 143 -0.19 19.91 -9.00
CA TYR A 143 -1.52 20.40 -9.34
C TYR A 143 -2.31 20.56 -8.05
N LEU A 144 -2.40 21.79 -7.56
CA LEU A 144 -3.35 22.16 -6.51
C LEU A 144 -4.74 22.22 -7.16
N PHE A 145 -5.53 21.18 -7.00
CA PHE A 145 -6.95 21.23 -7.26
C PHE A 145 -7.62 21.93 -6.09
N SER A 146 -7.81 23.24 -6.21
CA SER A 146 -8.72 23.96 -5.31
C SER A 146 -10.15 23.52 -5.63
N SER A 147 -10.87 23.05 -4.62
CA SER A 147 -12.31 22.78 -4.67
C SER A 147 -13.12 24.04 -4.93
#